data_296884056fc8f423fda5323b86b1d020
#
_entry.id   296884056fc8f423fda5323b86b1d020
#
_cell.length_a   1.000
_cell.length_b   1.000
_cell.length_c   1.000
_cell.angle_alpha   90.00
_cell.angle_beta   90.00
_cell.angle_gamma   90.00
#
_symmetry.space_group_name_H-M   'P 1'
#
loop_
_entity.id
_entity.type
_entity.pdbx_description
1 polymer ?
#
loop_
_entity_poly.entity_id
_entity_poly.type
_entity_poly.pdbx_seq_one_letter_code
_entity_poly.pdbx_strand_id
1 'polypeptide(L)'
;MARSRRSRRSTYPEPPPPKKLNAVIARHTAQVAAGGGELRGVSKPGVVAADWQKLITRLKGLSRRERVLEVERYFATFRYVTDRKGWRKNDYWASPLEFIARRQGDCEDYAIARYLALRAAGFDDKDLNLIGVTDRRSRQFHMVLAVNVDGEILVLDNQSKRPAATLDLKRYEPAYAINQNNRWLTKRTG
;
A
#
# COMPACT_ATOMS: atom_id res chain seq x y z
N MET A 1 17.83 44.36 16.42
CA MET A 1 16.64 43.83 15.73
C MET A 1 16.95 42.42 15.19
N ALA A 2 16.52 41.39 15.87
CA ALA A 2 16.74 40.00 15.49
C ALA A 2 15.73 39.57 14.45
N ARG A 3 16.16 39.24 13.25
CA ARG A 3 15.32 38.66 12.19
C ARG A 3 14.92 37.23 12.61
N SER A 4 13.65 37.03 12.93
CA SER A 4 13.04 35.72 13.13
C SER A 4 13.28 34.84 11.89
N ARG A 5 14.08 33.79 12.04
CA ARG A 5 14.21 32.72 11.04
C ARG A 5 12.87 31.97 10.99
N ARG A 6 12.04 32.29 10.00
CA ARG A 6 10.88 31.44 9.66
C ARG A 6 11.41 30.04 9.35
N SER A 7 11.13 29.09 10.22
CA SER A 7 11.32 27.67 9.98
C SER A 7 10.66 27.31 8.64
N ARG A 8 11.46 26.88 7.65
CA ARG A 8 10.89 26.32 6.41
C ARG A 8 10.14 25.06 6.80
N ARG A 9 8.81 25.09 6.68
CA ARG A 9 7.99 23.87 6.83
C ARG A 9 8.55 22.82 5.87
N SER A 10 8.77 21.60 6.38
CA SER A 10 9.18 20.46 5.58
C SER A 10 8.20 20.30 4.40
N THR A 11 8.74 20.24 3.19
CA THR A 11 7.95 19.98 1.97
C THR A 11 7.57 18.51 1.80
N TYR A 12 8.01 17.66 2.74
CA TYR A 12 7.70 16.24 2.75
C TYR A 12 6.43 15.96 3.56
N PRO A 13 5.55 15.09 3.05
CA PRO A 13 4.39 14.67 3.81
C PRO A 13 4.85 14.00 5.10
N GLU A 14 4.23 14.38 6.21
CA GLU A 14 4.41 13.66 7.46
C GLU A 14 3.86 12.24 7.31
N PRO A 15 4.50 11.22 7.92
CA PRO A 15 3.95 9.89 7.90
C PRO A 15 2.56 9.91 8.54
N PRO A 16 1.60 9.20 7.94
CA PRO A 16 0.26 9.11 8.48
C PRO A 16 0.32 8.54 9.91
N PRO A 17 -0.61 8.94 10.78
CA PRO A 17 -0.66 8.39 12.13
C PRO A 17 -0.85 6.86 12.04
N PRO A 18 -0.25 6.06 12.96
CA PRO A 18 -0.40 4.60 12.97
C PRO A 18 -1.86 4.14 12.96
N LYS A 19 -2.76 4.94 13.52
CA LYS A 19 -4.21 4.72 13.54
C LYS A 19 -4.81 4.59 12.13
N LYS A 20 -4.22 5.22 11.09
CA LYS A 20 -4.79 5.17 9.74
C LYS A 20 -4.66 3.79 9.13
N LEU A 21 -3.47 3.19 9.14
CA LEU A 21 -3.26 1.83 8.66
C LEU A 21 -4.04 0.81 9.50
N ASN A 22 -4.00 0.93 10.83
CA ASN A 22 -4.71 0.04 11.73
C ASN A 22 -6.23 0.08 11.53
N ALA A 23 -6.80 1.24 11.20
CA ALA A 23 -8.22 1.36 10.87
C ALA A 23 -8.57 0.61 9.56
N VAL A 24 -7.69 0.63 8.56
CA VAL A 24 -7.87 -0.16 7.34
C VAL A 24 -7.79 -1.65 7.63
N ILE A 25 -6.80 -2.07 8.42
CA ILE A 25 -6.62 -3.48 8.82
C ILE A 25 -7.88 -3.97 9.55
N ALA A 26 -8.37 -3.24 10.54
CA ALA A 26 -9.57 -3.59 11.31
C ALA A 26 -10.81 -3.70 10.41
N ARG A 27 -11.00 -2.71 9.53
CA ARG A 27 -12.10 -2.73 8.54
C ARG A 27 -12.01 -3.93 7.61
N HIS A 28 -10.84 -4.21 7.07
CA HIS A 28 -10.63 -5.38 6.22
C HIS A 28 -10.93 -6.69 6.94
N THR A 29 -10.45 -6.84 8.18
CA THR A 29 -10.70 -8.03 9.00
C THR A 29 -12.19 -8.24 9.22
N ALA A 30 -12.93 -7.19 9.58
CA ALA A 30 -14.38 -7.25 9.76
C ALA A 30 -15.10 -7.64 8.45
N GLN A 31 -14.71 -7.03 7.33
CA GLN A 31 -15.26 -7.34 6.01
C GLN A 31 -15.03 -8.79 5.59
N VAL A 32 -13.83 -9.33 5.83
CA VAL A 32 -13.52 -10.74 5.53
C VAL A 32 -14.33 -11.67 6.42
N ALA A 33 -14.42 -11.39 7.72
CA ALA A 33 -15.20 -12.19 8.68
C ALA A 33 -16.71 -12.21 8.33
N ALA A 34 -17.24 -11.09 7.82
CA ALA A 34 -18.63 -10.97 7.37
C ALA A 34 -18.88 -11.50 5.95
N GLY A 35 -17.91 -12.20 5.33
CA GLY A 35 -18.06 -12.69 3.96
C GLY A 35 -18.32 -11.58 2.92
N GLY A 36 -17.78 -10.37 3.18
CA GLY A 36 -18.00 -9.19 2.35
C GLY A 36 -19.25 -8.39 2.71
N GLY A 37 -20.06 -8.79 3.68
CA GLY A 37 -21.36 -8.18 3.98
C GLY A 37 -21.35 -6.69 4.33
N GLU A 38 -20.19 -6.13 4.72
CA GLU A 38 -20.04 -4.72 5.06
C GLU A 38 -19.54 -3.82 3.89
N LEU A 39 -19.47 -4.36 2.69
CA LEU A 39 -19.04 -3.61 1.50
C LEU A 39 -20.16 -2.71 0.97
N ARG A 40 -20.19 -1.46 1.42
CA ARG A 40 -21.21 -0.48 1.01
C ARG A 40 -21.18 -0.21 -0.49
N GLY A 41 -22.34 -0.23 -1.13
CA GLY A 41 -22.48 0.08 -2.56
C GLY A 41 -21.93 -1.00 -3.50
N VAL A 42 -21.67 -2.20 -2.98
CA VAL A 42 -21.25 -3.37 -3.77
C VAL A 42 -22.43 -4.31 -3.94
N SER A 43 -22.82 -4.60 -5.17
CA SER A 43 -24.00 -5.43 -5.48
C SER A 43 -23.81 -6.91 -5.13
N LYS A 44 -22.56 -7.41 -5.15
CA LYS A 44 -22.21 -8.81 -4.89
C LYS A 44 -21.02 -8.93 -3.93
N PRO A 45 -21.17 -8.52 -2.67
CA PRO A 45 -20.04 -8.49 -1.72
C PRO A 45 -19.45 -9.88 -1.46
N GLY A 46 -20.23 -10.94 -1.46
CA GLY A 46 -19.76 -12.31 -1.32
C GLY A 46 -18.83 -12.76 -2.45
N VAL A 47 -19.06 -12.30 -3.68
CA VAL A 47 -18.17 -12.58 -4.82
C VAL A 47 -16.79 -11.93 -4.60
N VAL A 48 -16.77 -10.69 -4.10
CA VAL A 48 -15.54 -9.98 -3.78
C VAL A 48 -14.75 -10.69 -2.68
N ALA A 49 -15.42 -11.12 -1.62
CA ALA A 49 -14.80 -11.90 -0.56
C ALA A 49 -14.27 -13.24 -1.07
N ALA A 50 -14.99 -13.92 -1.96
CA ALA A 50 -14.55 -15.16 -2.58
C ALA A 50 -13.31 -14.95 -3.48
N ASP A 51 -13.24 -13.83 -4.22
CA ASP A 51 -12.06 -13.48 -5.03
C ASP A 51 -10.81 -13.25 -4.16
N TRP A 52 -10.99 -12.56 -3.03
CA TRP A 52 -9.91 -12.41 -2.04
C TRP A 52 -9.45 -13.77 -1.51
N GLN A 53 -10.37 -14.66 -1.11
CA GLN A 53 -10.02 -15.98 -0.59
C GLN A 53 -9.30 -16.84 -1.63
N LYS A 54 -9.74 -16.80 -2.89
CA LYS A 54 -9.06 -17.47 -4.01
C LYS A 54 -7.63 -16.97 -4.18
N LEU A 55 -7.43 -15.65 -4.15
CA LEU A 55 -6.10 -15.06 -4.20
C LEU A 55 -5.22 -15.59 -3.06
N ILE A 56 -5.69 -15.49 -1.80
CA ILE A 56 -4.91 -15.92 -0.64
C ILE A 56 -4.60 -17.43 -0.69
N THR A 57 -5.55 -18.26 -1.05
CA THR A 57 -5.34 -19.73 -1.21
C THR A 57 -4.27 -20.01 -2.25
N ARG A 58 -4.33 -19.34 -3.40
CA ARG A 58 -3.33 -19.47 -4.46
C ARG A 58 -1.94 -19.03 -3.96
N LEU A 59 -1.83 -17.90 -3.28
CA LEU A 59 -0.57 -17.40 -2.75
C LEU A 59 0.07 -18.39 -1.77
N LYS A 60 -0.71 -19.02 -0.89
CA LYS A 60 -0.20 -19.97 0.10
C LYS A 60 0.47 -21.20 -0.52
N GLY A 61 0.07 -21.59 -1.73
CA GLY A 61 0.66 -22.70 -2.48
C GLY A 61 1.99 -22.37 -3.19
N LEU A 62 2.44 -21.10 -3.14
CA LEU A 62 3.62 -20.63 -3.86
C LEU A 62 4.81 -20.41 -2.91
N SER A 63 6.03 -20.39 -3.46
CA SER A 63 7.22 -19.93 -2.74
C SER A 63 7.10 -18.43 -2.37
N ARG A 64 7.90 -17.96 -1.40
CA ARG A 64 7.86 -16.56 -0.97
C ARG A 64 8.02 -15.57 -2.14
N ARG A 65 8.98 -15.81 -3.03
CA ARG A 65 9.22 -14.97 -4.20
C ARG A 65 8.06 -14.99 -5.19
N GLU A 66 7.51 -16.15 -5.47
CA GLU A 66 6.36 -16.31 -6.36
C GLU A 66 5.11 -15.62 -5.81
N ARG A 67 4.89 -15.63 -4.47
CA ARG A 67 3.79 -14.87 -3.83
C ARG A 67 3.89 -13.38 -4.14
N VAL A 68 5.08 -12.80 -4.05
CA VAL A 68 5.32 -11.39 -4.35
C VAL A 68 5.00 -11.07 -5.81
N LEU A 69 5.48 -11.89 -6.75
CA LEU A 69 5.22 -11.72 -8.18
C LEU A 69 3.73 -11.91 -8.52
N GLU A 70 3.07 -12.86 -7.88
CA GLU A 70 1.66 -13.14 -8.13
C GLU A 70 0.75 -12.03 -7.58
N VAL A 71 1.02 -11.53 -6.38
CA VAL A 71 0.31 -10.37 -5.82
C VAL A 71 0.46 -9.16 -6.73
N GLU A 72 1.67 -8.91 -7.23
CA GLU A 72 1.93 -7.82 -8.18
C GLU A 72 1.10 -7.98 -9.45
N ARG A 73 1.15 -9.17 -10.06
CA ARG A 73 0.40 -9.48 -11.28
C ARG A 73 -1.11 -9.32 -11.10
N TYR A 74 -1.65 -9.77 -9.97
CA TYR A 74 -3.08 -9.67 -9.69
C TYR A 74 -3.54 -8.20 -9.66
N PHE A 75 -2.87 -7.36 -8.89
CA PHE A 75 -3.26 -5.96 -8.75
C PHE A 75 -2.83 -5.07 -9.94
N ALA A 76 -1.83 -5.47 -10.75
CA ALA A 76 -1.44 -4.72 -11.95
C ALA A 76 -2.56 -4.61 -12.99
N THR A 77 -3.58 -5.45 -12.92
CA THR A 77 -4.76 -5.39 -13.81
C THR A 77 -5.78 -4.30 -13.43
N PHE A 78 -5.59 -3.64 -12.28
CA PHE A 78 -6.51 -2.64 -11.76
C PHE A 78 -6.18 -1.26 -12.34
N ARG A 79 -7.16 -0.37 -12.37
CA ARG A 79 -7.00 0.96 -12.94
C ARG A 79 -6.56 1.96 -11.87
N TYR A 80 -5.56 2.78 -12.18
CA TYR A 80 -5.20 3.90 -11.32
C TYR A 80 -6.25 5.01 -11.38
N VAL A 81 -6.79 5.39 -10.23
CA VAL A 81 -7.78 6.47 -10.09
C VAL A 81 -7.55 7.14 -8.74
N THR A 82 -7.37 8.46 -8.75
CA THR A 82 -7.18 9.23 -7.50
C THR A 82 -8.43 9.18 -6.62
N ASP A 83 -8.25 9.30 -5.33
CA ASP A 83 -9.32 9.34 -4.31
C ASP A 83 -10.43 10.34 -4.62
N ARG A 84 -10.07 11.54 -5.08
CA ARG A 84 -11.04 12.57 -5.46
C ARG A 84 -12.02 12.09 -6.54
N LYS A 85 -11.52 11.30 -7.51
CA LYS A 85 -12.36 10.75 -8.60
C LYS A 85 -13.05 9.44 -8.19
N GLY A 86 -12.33 8.56 -7.50
CA GLY A 86 -12.82 7.23 -7.12
C GLY A 86 -13.75 7.25 -5.89
N TRP A 87 -13.35 7.97 -4.85
CA TRP A 87 -14.04 7.97 -3.57
C TRP A 87 -14.77 9.27 -3.24
N ARG A 88 -14.59 10.34 -4.04
CA ARG A 88 -15.03 11.71 -3.75
C ARG A 88 -14.50 12.21 -2.39
N LYS A 89 -13.30 11.79 -2.01
CA LYS A 89 -12.58 12.15 -0.79
C LYS A 89 -11.20 12.68 -1.16
N ASN A 90 -10.59 13.44 -0.27
CA ASN A 90 -9.24 13.98 -0.54
C ASN A 90 -8.14 12.94 -0.27
N ASP A 91 -8.38 12.00 0.65
CA ASP A 91 -7.43 10.99 1.10
C ASP A 91 -8.20 9.85 1.79
N TYR A 92 -8.41 8.74 1.08
CA TYR A 92 -9.14 7.58 1.54
C TYR A 92 -8.36 6.31 1.29
N TRP A 93 -7.95 5.63 2.34
CA TRP A 93 -7.27 4.35 2.26
C TRP A 93 -8.29 3.22 2.21
N ALA A 94 -8.50 2.66 1.03
CA ALA A 94 -9.43 1.56 0.85
C ALA A 94 -8.91 0.26 1.50
N SER A 95 -9.84 -0.56 1.97
CA SER A 95 -9.51 -1.95 2.31
C SER A 95 -9.28 -2.76 1.03
N PRO A 96 -8.55 -3.90 1.09
CA PRO A 96 -8.40 -4.79 -0.05
C PRO A 96 -9.73 -5.21 -0.70
N LEU A 97 -10.78 -5.47 0.07
CA LEU A 97 -12.08 -5.85 -0.49
C LEU A 97 -12.76 -4.68 -1.20
N GLU A 98 -12.65 -3.46 -0.66
CA GLU A 98 -13.15 -2.25 -1.32
C GLU A 98 -12.40 -1.99 -2.63
N PHE A 99 -11.06 -2.17 -2.63
CA PHE A 99 -10.23 -2.01 -3.82
C PHE A 99 -10.54 -3.08 -4.88
N ILE A 100 -10.70 -4.36 -4.49
CA ILE A 100 -11.09 -5.45 -5.39
C ILE A 100 -12.47 -5.19 -5.99
N ALA A 101 -13.44 -4.77 -5.17
CA ALA A 101 -14.80 -4.50 -5.63
C ALA A 101 -14.86 -3.43 -6.72
N ARG A 102 -14.00 -2.42 -6.64
CA ARG A 102 -13.96 -1.31 -7.61
C ARG A 102 -12.99 -1.54 -8.76
N ARG A 103 -12.01 -2.42 -8.59
CA ARG A 103 -10.89 -2.65 -9.51
C ARG A 103 -10.18 -1.34 -9.92
N GLN A 104 -10.18 -0.37 -9.02
CA GLN A 104 -9.53 0.94 -9.20
C GLN A 104 -9.22 1.59 -7.87
N GLY A 105 -8.12 2.33 -7.80
CA GLY A 105 -7.66 3.10 -6.66
C GLY A 105 -6.35 3.82 -6.96
N ASP A 106 -5.77 4.48 -5.96
CA ASP A 106 -4.47 5.16 -6.10
C ASP A 106 -3.32 4.42 -5.41
N CYS A 107 -2.18 5.07 -5.23
CA CYS A 107 -0.94 4.38 -4.85
C CYS A 107 -1.04 3.66 -3.50
N GLU A 108 -1.70 4.25 -2.53
CA GLU A 108 -1.87 3.64 -1.21
C GLU A 108 -2.80 2.44 -1.24
N ASP A 109 -3.85 2.46 -2.06
CA ASP A 109 -4.77 1.32 -2.21
C ASP A 109 -4.02 0.10 -2.75
N TYR A 110 -3.18 0.30 -3.78
CA TYR A 110 -2.31 -0.76 -4.30
C TYR A 110 -1.33 -1.28 -3.25
N ALA A 111 -0.65 -0.37 -2.55
CA ALA A 111 0.37 -0.74 -1.58
C ALA A 111 -0.22 -1.51 -0.39
N ILE A 112 -1.36 -1.03 0.15
CA ILE A 112 -2.06 -1.65 1.29
C ILE A 112 -2.67 -2.99 0.90
N ALA A 113 -3.28 -3.11 -0.28
CA ALA A 113 -3.86 -4.37 -0.73
C ALA A 113 -2.80 -5.47 -0.90
N ARG A 114 -1.64 -5.12 -1.47
CA ARG A 114 -0.49 -6.02 -1.59
C ARG A 114 0.08 -6.41 -0.22
N TYR A 115 0.24 -5.43 0.68
CA TYR A 115 0.69 -5.65 2.05
C TYR A 115 -0.21 -6.66 2.77
N LEU A 116 -1.54 -6.45 2.78
CA LEU A 116 -2.48 -7.34 3.47
C LEU A 116 -2.60 -8.71 2.80
N ALA A 117 -2.47 -8.80 1.47
CA ALA A 117 -2.45 -10.07 0.77
C ALA A 117 -1.22 -10.91 1.16
N LEU A 118 -0.03 -10.29 1.22
CA LEU A 118 1.20 -10.98 1.63
C LEU A 118 1.16 -11.34 3.13
N ARG A 119 0.61 -10.49 3.99
CA ARG A 119 0.34 -10.82 5.39
C ARG A 119 -0.54 -12.07 5.51
N ALA A 120 -1.67 -12.10 4.82
CA ALA A 120 -2.60 -13.24 4.80
C ALA A 120 -1.98 -14.50 4.19
N ALA A 121 -1.00 -14.34 3.31
CA ALA A 121 -0.22 -15.43 2.72
C ALA A 121 0.98 -15.90 3.57
N GLY A 122 1.18 -15.34 4.78
CA GLY A 122 2.17 -15.82 5.75
C GLY A 122 3.49 -15.04 5.77
N PHE A 123 3.55 -13.81 5.23
CA PHE A 123 4.67 -12.92 5.49
C PHE A 123 4.54 -12.29 6.88
N ASP A 124 5.65 -12.19 7.61
CA ASP A 124 5.71 -11.45 8.86
C ASP A 124 5.61 -9.94 8.62
N ASP A 125 5.05 -9.22 9.60
CA ASP A 125 4.96 -7.76 9.54
C ASP A 125 6.32 -7.08 9.35
N LYS A 126 7.37 -7.61 9.99
CA LYS A 126 8.74 -7.11 9.89
C LYS A 126 9.33 -7.17 8.47
N ASP A 127 8.82 -8.06 7.61
CA ASP A 127 9.27 -8.23 6.23
C ASP A 127 8.57 -7.28 5.26
N LEU A 128 7.58 -6.51 5.71
CA LEU A 128 6.73 -5.68 4.88
C LEU A 128 6.73 -4.23 5.37
N ASN A 129 7.03 -3.28 4.47
CA ASN A 129 7.00 -1.86 4.79
C ASN A 129 6.34 -1.06 3.68
N LEU A 130 5.29 -0.32 4.02
CA LEU A 130 4.74 0.73 3.17
C LEU A 130 5.68 1.92 3.22
N ILE A 131 6.24 2.31 2.09
CA ILE A 131 7.18 3.42 2.00
C ILE A 131 6.54 4.60 1.29
N GLY A 132 6.40 5.72 2.00
CA GLY A 132 6.06 6.99 1.42
C GLY A 132 7.28 7.61 0.76
N VAL A 133 7.18 7.92 -0.52
CA VAL A 133 8.26 8.52 -1.32
C VAL A 133 7.78 9.78 -2.01
N THR A 134 8.70 10.69 -2.32
CA THR A 134 8.46 11.81 -3.24
C THR A 134 9.09 11.47 -4.59
N ASP A 135 8.31 11.47 -5.65
CA ASP A 135 8.83 11.35 -7.01
C ASP A 135 9.56 12.65 -7.38
N ARG A 136 10.87 12.57 -7.65
CA ARG A 136 11.72 13.74 -7.92
C ARG A 136 11.35 14.47 -9.21
N ARG A 137 10.71 13.78 -10.17
CA ARG A 137 10.32 14.35 -11.48
C ARG A 137 9.01 15.11 -11.36
N SER A 138 7.97 14.46 -10.83
CA SER A 138 6.64 15.07 -10.71
C SER A 138 6.46 15.93 -9.45
N ARG A 139 7.36 15.81 -8.46
CA ARG A 139 7.24 16.41 -7.13
C ARG A 139 6.01 15.94 -6.36
N GLN A 140 5.42 14.83 -6.78
CA GLN A 140 4.23 14.29 -6.16
C GLN A 140 4.60 13.21 -5.13
N PHE A 141 3.77 13.11 -4.12
CA PHE A 141 3.83 12.01 -3.17
C PHE A 141 3.39 10.71 -3.84
N HIS A 142 4.05 9.61 -3.45
CA HIS A 142 3.74 8.27 -3.92
C HIS A 142 3.96 7.26 -2.79
N MET A 143 3.26 6.13 -2.84
CA MET A 143 3.42 5.04 -1.88
C MET A 143 3.73 3.74 -2.60
N VAL A 144 4.74 3.02 -2.09
CA VAL A 144 5.16 1.72 -2.59
C VAL A 144 5.23 0.72 -1.43
N LEU A 145 5.24 -0.58 -1.74
CA LEU A 145 5.46 -1.64 -0.76
C LEU A 145 6.85 -2.24 -0.93
N ALA A 146 7.68 -2.18 0.10
CA ALA A 146 8.92 -2.95 0.19
C ALA A 146 8.67 -4.27 0.90
N VAL A 147 9.20 -5.35 0.34
CA VAL A 147 9.06 -6.73 0.80
C VAL A 147 10.44 -7.35 0.96
N ASN A 148 10.77 -7.83 2.16
CA ASN A 148 11.96 -8.64 2.37
C ASN A 148 11.65 -10.11 2.02
N VAL A 149 12.33 -10.59 1.00
CA VAL A 149 12.26 -11.99 0.56
C VAL A 149 13.64 -12.62 0.77
N ASP A 150 13.79 -13.31 1.88
CA ASP A 150 15.00 -14.06 2.22
C ASP A 150 16.29 -13.21 2.17
N GLY A 151 16.19 -11.96 2.61
CA GLY A 151 17.29 -10.97 2.66
C GLY A 151 17.35 -10.02 1.45
N GLU A 152 16.63 -10.31 0.37
CA GLU A 152 16.49 -9.41 -0.78
C GLU A 152 15.28 -8.47 -0.60
N ILE A 153 15.45 -7.17 -0.79
CA ILE A 153 14.36 -6.20 -0.74
C ILE A 153 13.79 -5.98 -2.15
N LEU A 154 12.56 -6.43 -2.33
CA LEU A 154 11.78 -6.18 -3.54
C LEU A 154 10.78 -5.06 -3.29
N VAL A 155 10.60 -4.16 -4.27
CA VAL A 155 9.65 -3.05 -4.19
C VAL A 155 8.55 -3.24 -5.23
N LEU A 156 7.32 -3.21 -4.74
CA LEU A 156 6.09 -3.30 -5.53
C LEU A 156 5.56 -1.89 -5.75
N ASP A 157 5.66 -1.43 -6.99
CA ASP A 157 5.30 -0.07 -7.39
C ASP A 157 4.34 -0.11 -8.58
N ASN A 158 3.11 0.37 -8.39
CA ASN A 158 2.09 0.40 -9.44
C ASN A 158 2.40 1.36 -10.61
N GLN A 159 3.43 2.20 -10.47
CA GLN A 159 3.94 3.07 -11.54
C GLN A 159 5.17 2.48 -12.24
N SER A 160 5.70 1.36 -11.78
CA SER A 160 6.83 0.69 -12.40
C SER A 160 6.37 -0.28 -13.49
N LYS A 161 7.11 -0.30 -14.61
CA LYS A 161 6.94 -1.34 -15.63
C LYS A 161 7.64 -2.65 -15.28
N ARG A 162 8.46 -2.65 -14.22
CA ARG A 162 9.21 -3.81 -13.74
C ARG A 162 8.54 -4.32 -12.48
N PRO A 163 7.93 -5.50 -12.49
CA PRO A 163 7.37 -6.09 -11.28
C PRO A 163 8.50 -6.40 -10.29
N ALA A 164 8.28 -6.05 -9.03
CA ALA A 164 9.16 -6.40 -7.91
C ALA A 164 10.66 -6.11 -8.17
N ALA A 165 10.98 -4.84 -8.45
CA ALA A 165 12.35 -4.36 -8.61
C ALA A 165 12.89 -3.76 -7.30
N THR A 166 14.18 -3.40 -7.27
CA THR A 166 14.72 -2.55 -6.21
C THR A 166 14.20 -1.11 -6.31
N LEU A 167 14.11 -0.40 -5.18
CA LEU A 167 13.66 1.00 -5.15
C LEU A 167 14.61 1.87 -5.99
N ASP A 168 14.06 2.58 -6.97
CA ASP A 168 14.81 3.52 -7.79
C ASP A 168 15.04 4.83 -7.01
N LEU A 169 16.14 4.90 -6.25
CA LEU A 169 16.53 6.07 -5.49
C LEU A 169 16.92 7.28 -6.36
N LYS A 170 17.14 7.10 -7.67
CA LYS A 170 17.32 8.22 -8.60
C LYS A 170 16.00 8.92 -8.87
N ARG A 171 14.93 8.16 -8.92
CA ARG A 171 13.57 8.66 -9.12
C ARG A 171 12.90 9.06 -7.81
N TYR A 172 13.03 8.25 -6.78
CA TYR A 172 12.29 8.39 -5.53
C TYR A 172 13.17 8.86 -4.38
N GLU A 173 12.62 9.77 -3.59
CA GLU A 173 13.18 10.19 -2.31
C GLU A 173 12.29 9.66 -1.18
N PRO A 174 12.77 8.69 -0.39
CA PRO A 174 12.00 8.14 0.73
C PRO A 174 11.76 9.21 1.81
N ALA A 175 10.53 9.32 2.28
CA ALA A 175 10.13 10.21 3.35
C ALA A 175 9.90 9.48 4.67
N TYR A 176 9.22 8.33 4.61
CA TYR A 176 8.94 7.48 5.76
C TYR A 176 8.69 6.03 5.34
N ALA A 177 8.75 5.13 6.32
CA ALA A 177 8.27 3.76 6.20
C ALA A 177 7.33 3.44 7.36
N ILE A 178 6.28 2.66 7.11
CA ILE A 178 5.33 2.19 8.12
C ILE A 178 4.94 0.74 7.87
N ASN A 179 4.66 0.02 8.95
CA ASN A 179 3.90 -1.22 8.94
C ASN A 179 2.89 -1.22 10.10
N GLN A 180 2.26 -2.35 10.39
CA GLN A 180 1.25 -2.42 11.45
C GLN A 180 1.79 -2.00 12.82
N ASN A 181 3.04 -2.35 13.12
CA ASN A 181 3.64 -2.21 14.44
C ASN A 181 4.62 -1.06 14.57
N ASN A 182 5.20 -0.59 13.46
CA ASN A 182 6.33 0.32 13.49
C ASN A 182 6.18 1.47 12.48
N ARG A 183 6.92 2.53 12.76
CA ARG A 183 6.99 3.74 11.95
C ARG A 183 8.40 4.32 12.00
N TRP A 184 8.97 4.60 10.84
CA TRP A 184 10.28 5.19 10.68
C TRP A 184 10.23 6.44 9.83
N LEU A 185 11.02 7.44 10.22
CA LEU A 185 11.27 8.63 9.41
C LEU A 185 12.66 8.49 8.77
N THR A 186 12.79 8.86 7.52
CA THR A 186 14.12 8.99 6.93
C THR A 186 14.83 10.20 7.53
N LYS A 187 16.07 10.02 8.05
CA LYS A 187 16.93 11.15 8.41
C LYS A 187 17.36 11.82 7.11
N ARG A 188 17.18 13.14 7.01
CA ARG A 188 17.81 13.92 5.95
C ARG A 188 19.33 13.82 6.15
N THR A 189 20.02 13.23 5.20
CA THR A 189 21.42 13.54 4.99
C THR A 189 21.45 14.93 4.38
N GLY A 190 21.94 15.90 5.17
CA GLY A 190 22.13 17.30 4.78
C GLY A 190 23.17 17.45 3.69
#